data_972e386789b86bcfe0196b98f5266acd
#
_entry.id   972e386789b86bcfe0196b98f5266acd
#
_cell.length_a   1.000
_cell.length_b   1.000
_cell.length_c   1.000
_cell.angle_alpha   90.00
_cell.angle_beta   90.00
_cell.angle_gamma   90.00
#
_symmetry.space_group_name_H-M   'P 1'
#
loop_
_entity.id
_entity.type
_entity.pdbx_description
1 polymer ?
#
loop_
_entity_poly.entity_id
_entity_poly.type
_entity_poly.pdbx_seq_one_letter_code
_entity_poly.pdbx_strand_id
1 'polypeptide(L)'
;MIGVIGRGKILSIDNFQTAKGNAMAFADPQSITINAVATSLPRTSSGANSGTFTSNDGLIRETVSHAYGKRIRRTFRIDHSKVAADPFLSGVNTKYSMSAYIVVDVPVTGYTVTEAKQVVDGLMATLTASSGSKITQLLGGEN
;
A
#
# COMPACT_ATOMS: atom_id res chain seq x y z
N MET A 1 26.98 -60.85 26.64
CA MET A 1 27.60 -59.55 26.30
C MET A 1 26.59 -58.74 25.54
N ILE A 2 26.09 -57.69 26.16
CA ILE A 2 24.96 -56.91 25.63
C ILE A 2 25.51 -55.75 24.85
N GLY A 3 25.28 -55.74 23.52
CA GLY A 3 25.59 -54.62 22.67
C GLY A 3 24.61 -53.49 22.89
N VAL A 4 25.10 -52.34 23.34
CA VAL A 4 24.33 -51.12 23.45
C VAL A 4 24.04 -50.57 22.09
N ILE A 5 22.77 -50.59 21.69
CA ILE A 5 22.29 -49.98 20.47
C ILE A 5 22.23 -48.45 20.77
N GLY A 6 23.12 -47.71 20.16
CA GLY A 6 23.13 -46.27 20.17
C GLY A 6 21.83 -45.74 19.60
N ARG A 7 21.09 -44.99 20.41
CA ARG A 7 19.94 -44.21 19.96
C ARG A 7 20.43 -43.17 18.94
N GLY A 8 20.18 -43.42 17.68
CA GLY A 8 20.28 -42.40 16.65
C GLY A 8 19.40 -41.21 17.03
N LYS A 9 20.01 -40.08 17.28
CA LYS A 9 19.27 -38.80 17.34
C LYS A 9 18.61 -38.59 15.99
N ILE A 10 17.30 -38.70 15.96
CA ILE A 10 16.51 -38.17 14.86
C ILE A 10 16.73 -36.66 14.91
N LEU A 11 17.57 -36.16 14.02
CA LEU A 11 17.66 -34.74 13.76
C LEU A 11 16.31 -34.34 13.19
N SER A 12 15.51 -33.69 14.00
CA SER A 12 14.32 -32.98 13.56
C SER A 12 14.73 -32.01 12.49
N ILE A 13 14.35 -32.29 11.26
CA ILE A 13 14.47 -31.36 10.13
C ILE A 13 13.31 -30.37 10.16
N ASP A 14 13.06 -29.79 11.34
CA ASP A 14 12.06 -28.76 11.51
C ASP A 14 12.70 -27.37 11.43
N ASN A 15 13.44 -27.12 10.40
CA ASN A 15 13.82 -25.73 10.04
C ASN A 15 14.16 -25.64 8.57
N PHE A 16 13.32 -26.20 7.72
CA PHE A 16 13.18 -25.66 6.41
C PHE A 16 12.22 -24.48 6.49
N GLN A 17 12.60 -23.44 7.22
CA GLN A 17 12.11 -22.13 6.89
C GLN A 17 12.64 -21.86 5.49
N THR A 18 11.83 -22.21 4.51
CA THR A 18 11.90 -21.56 3.22
C THR A 18 11.97 -20.08 3.53
N ALA A 19 13.13 -19.47 3.33
CA ALA A 19 13.21 -18.04 3.18
C ALA A 19 12.10 -17.71 2.18
N LYS A 20 11.00 -17.16 2.66
CA LYS A 20 10.00 -16.56 1.78
C LYS A 20 10.80 -15.53 1.02
N GLY A 21 11.18 -15.87 -0.21
CA GLY A 21 11.70 -14.90 -1.13
C GLY A 21 10.77 -13.72 -1.03
N ASN A 22 11.28 -12.51 -0.88
CA ASN A 22 10.51 -11.30 -0.72
C ASN A 22 9.30 -11.40 -1.63
N ALA A 23 8.11 -11.59 -1.04
CA ALA A 23 6.90 -11.65 -1.81
C ALA A 23 6.80 -10.29 -2.50
N MET A 24 6.99 -10.26 -3.82
CA MET A 24 6.92 -9.06 -4.64
C MET A 24 5.49 -8.51 -4.72
N ALA A 25 4.56 -9.15 -4.02
CA ALA A 25 3.15 -8.77 -3.96
C ALA A 25 2.84 -8.05 -2.66
N PHE A 26 1.91 -7.11 -2.75
CA PHE A 26 1.33 -6.47 -1.57
C PHE A 26 0.63 -7.52 -0.70
N ALA A 27 0.79 -7.40 0.61
CA ALA A 27 0.14 -8.28 1.57
C ALA A 27 -1.39 -8.22 1.44
N ASP A 28 -2.07 -9.27 1.85
CA ASP A 28 -3.52 -9.32 1.89
C ASP A 28 -3.95 -9.80 3.28
N PRO A 29 -4.73 -9.01 4.02
CA PRO A 29 -5.25 -7.68 3.68
C PRO A 29 -4.21 -6.56 3.79
N GLN A 30 -4.46 -5.43 3.11
CA GLN A 30 -3.80 -4.16 3.39
C GLN A 30 -4.47 -3.47 4.58
N SER A 31 -3.84 -2.45 5.12
CA SER A 31 -4.40 -1.65 6.21
C SER A 31 -4.06 -0.17 6.00
N ILE A 32 -5.04 0.68 6.19
CA ILE A 32 -4.86 2.14 6.19
C ILE A 32 -5.41 2.74 7.48
N THR A 33 -4.71 3.73 8.01
CA THR A 33 -5.17 4.48 9.17
C THR A 33 -5.52 5.90 8.76
N ILE A 34 -6.78 6.26 8.87
CA ILE A 34 -7.28 7.61 8.59
C ILE A 34 -7.92 8.15 9.87
N ASN A 35 -7.50 9.34 10.31
CA ASN A 35 -7.98 9.95 11.55
C ASN A 35 -7.92 9.01 12.76
N ALA A 36 -6.77 8.35 12.95
CA ALA A 36 -6.52 7.36 14.01
C ALA A 36 -7.41 6.10 13.97
N VAL A 37 -8.20 5.90 12.93
CA VAL A 37 -9.00 4.68 12.71
C VAL A 37 -8.29 3.80 11.69
N ALA A 38 -7.88 2.61 12.12
CA ALA A 38 -7.29 1.60 11.25
C ALA A 38 -8.39 0.80 10.55
N THR A 39 -8.34 0.76 9.23
CA THR A 39 -9.31 0.04 8.40
C THR A 39 -8.59 -1.04 7.60
N SER A 40 -9.09 -2.26 7.68
CA SER A 40 -8.59 -3.40 6.89
C SER A 40 -9.16 -3.34 5.48
N LEU A 41 -8.30 -3.59 4.50
CA LEU A 41 -8.60 -3.56 3.08
C LEU A 41 -8.25 -4.93 2.48
N PRO A 42 -9.17 -5.90 2.49
CA PRO A 42 -8.96 -7.15 1.80
C PRO A 42 -8.90 -6.94 0.29
N ARG A 43 -8.17 -7.82 -0.39
CA ARG A 43 -8.03 -7.78 -1.84
C ARG A 43 -9.35 -8.13 -2.50
N THR A 44 -9.85 -7.24 -3.36
CA THR A 44 -11.10 -7.43 -4.09
C THR A 44 -10.89 -7.70 -5.58
N SER A 45 -9.73 -7.36 -6.11
CA SER A 45 -9.38 -7.63 -7.50
C SER A 45 -7.87 -7.77 -7.68
N SER A 46 -7.46 -8.63 -8.60
CA SER A 46 -6.07 -8.83 -8.98
C SER A 46 -5.97 -8.99 -10.50
N GLY A 47 -5.15 -8.17 -11.12
CA GLY A 47 -4.81 -8.26 -12.53
C GLY A 47 -3.32 -8.49 -12.72
N ALA A 48 -2.85 -8.66 -13.97
CA ALA A 48 -1.44 -8.88 -14.29
C ALA A 48 -0.53 -7.74 -13.79
N ASN A 49 -1.01 -6.50 -13.87
CA ASN A 49 -0.26 -5.29 -13.50
C ASN A 49 -1.04 -4.39 -12.55
N SER A 50 -2.02 -4.92 -11.84
CA SER A 50 -2.86 -4.14 -10.94
C SER A 50 -3.41 -4.97 -9.80
N GLY A 51 -3.68 -4.32 -8.68
CA GLY A 51 -4.36 -4.90 -7.53
C GLY A 51 -5.28 -3.85 -6.91
N THR A 52 -6.43 -4.30 -6.44
CA THR A 52 -7.40 -3.45 -5.75
C THR A 52 -7.75 -4.06 -4.41
N PHE A 53 -7.77 -3.24 -3.39
CA PHE A 53 -8.13 -3.59 -2.02
C PHE A 53 -9.25 -2.66 -1.59
N THR A 54 -10.29 -3.19 -0.97
CA THR A 54 -11.48 -2.40 -0.64
C THR A 54 -11.92 -2.71 0.78
N SER A 55 -12.27 -1.70 1.56
CA SER A 55 -12.86 -1.88 2.88
C SER A 55 -14.23 -2.57 2.79
N ASN A 56 -14.64 -3.25 3.87
CA ASN A 56 -15.90 -3.97 3.90
C ASN A 56 -17.13 -3.07 3.68
N ASP A 57 -17.04 -1.81 4.08
CA ASP A 57 -18.09 -0.80 3.87
C ASP A 57 -18.04 -0.17 2.46
N GLY A 58 -16.99 -0.46 1.67
CA GLY A 58 -16.78 0.08 0.33
C GLY A 58 -16.43 1.57 0.28
N LEU A 59 -16.13 2.19 1.42
CA LEU A 59 -15.84 3.62 1.50
C LEU A 59 -14.38 3.95 1.20
N ILE A 60 -13.48 2.98 1.41
CA ILE A 60 -12.06 3.15 1.15
C ILE A 60 -11.61 2.09 0.15
N ARG A 61 -10.92 2.54 -0.89
CA ARG A 61 -10.33 1.67 -1.91
C ARG A 61 -8.88 2.07 -2.13
N GLU A 62 -8.01 1.09 -2.08
CA GLU A 62 -6.62 1.20 -2.48
C GLU A 62 -6.43 0.52 -3.83
N THR A 63 -5.77 1.19 -4.75
CA THR A 63 -5.45 0.63 -6.06
C THR A 63 -3.98 0.80 -6.35
N VAL A 64 -3.34 -0.29 -6.70
CA VAL A 64 -1.96 -0.32 -7.18
C VAL A 64 -1.96 -0.71 -8.65
N SER A 65 -1.26 0.03 -9.48
CA SER A 65 -1.17 -0.28 -10.91
C SER A 65 0.20 0.04 -11.47
N HIS A 66 0.59 -0.72 -12.50
CA HIS A 66 1.85 -0.57 -13.19
C HIS A 66 1.60 -0.48 -14.69
N ALA A 67 2.17 0.53 -15.35
CA ALA A 67 2.17 0.67 -16.78
C ALA A 67 3.61 0.56 -17.30
N TYR A 68 3.83 -0.33 -18.23
CA TYR A 68 5.13 -0.60 -18.84
C TYR A 68 5.15 -0.08 -20.27
N GLY A 69 6.19 0.66 -20.62
CA GLY A 69 6.37 1.24 -21.94
C GLY A 69 7.77 1.83 -22.07
N LYS A 70 7.92 2.94 -22.79
CA LYS A 70 9.19 3.69 -22.84
C LYS A 70 9.65 4.19 -21.48
N ARG A 71 8.70 4.39 -20.57
CA ARG A 71 8.90 4.66 -19.15
C ARG A 71 8.00 3.71 -18.35
N ILE A 72 8.42 3.40 -17.15
CA ILE A 72 7.64 2.57 -16.21
C ILE A 72 6.94 3.51 -15.26
N ARG A 73 5.62 3.48 -15.27
CA ARG A 73 4.79 4.29 -14.37
C ARG A 73 4.13 3.38 -13.34
N ARG A 74 4.36 3.69 -12.08
CA ARG A 74 3.78 2.96 -10.95
C ARG A 74 2.89 3.91 -10.18
N THR A 75 1.64 3.53 -9.99
CA THR A 75 0.63 4.34 -9.32
C THR A 75 0.15 3.62 -8.07
N PHE A 76 0.16 4.34 -6.96
CA PHE A 76 -0.49 3.95 -5.73
C PHE A 76 -1.57 4.98 -5.43
N ARG A 77 -2.82 4.55 -5.35
CA ARG A 77 -3.99 5.43 -5.24
C ARG A 77 -4.89 4.99 -4.10
N ILE A 78 -5.35 5.97 -3.32
CA ILE A 78 -6.40 5.81 -2.32
C ILE A 78 -7.61 6.63 -2.77
N ASP A 79 -8.76 5.98 -2.85
CA ASP A 79 -10.06 6.60 -3.02
C ASP A 79 -10.81 6.51 -1.69
N HIS A 80 -11.23 7.63 -1.16
CA HIS A 80 -11.99 7.72 0.07
C HIS A 80 -13.36 8.34 -0.20
N SER A 81 -14.41 7.72 0.30
CA SER A 81 -15.78 8.22 0.21
C SER A 81 -16.36 8.40 1.61
N LYS A 82 -17.20 9.38 1.76
CA LYS A 82 -18.00 9.60 2.98
C LYS A 82 -19.43 9.98 2.63
N VAL A 83 -20.33 9.64 3.50
CA VAL A 83 -21.71 10.13 3.43
C VAL A 83 -21.84 11.29 4.41
N ALA A 84 -22.30 12.43 3.93
CA ALA A 84 -22.53 13.62 4.74
C ALA A 84 -23.83 14.31 4.32
N ALA A 85 -24.39 15.13 5.21
CA ALA A 85 -25.57 15.91 4.92
C ALA A 85 -25.31 16.86 3.73
N ASP A 86 -26.29 16.97 2.84
CA ASP A 86 -26.25 17.92 1.73
C ASP A 86 -26.38 19.34 2.28
N PRO A 87 -25.44 20.24 1.96
CA PRO A 87 -25.50 21.61 2.46
C PRO A 87 -26.66 22.43 1.89
N PHE A 88 -27.29 21.99 0.80
CA PHE A 88 -28.37 22.69 0.13
C PHE A 88 -29.75 22.06 0.37
N LEU A 89 -29.80 20.79 0.75
CA LEU A 89 -31.05 20.04 0.96
C LEU A 89 -31.08 19.44 2.36
N SER A 90 -31.87 20.05 3.24
CA SER A 90 -32.04 19.55 4.60
C SER A 90 -32.66 18.14 4.61
N GLY A 91 -32.08 17.25 5.40
CA GLY A 91 -32.55 15.86 5.53
C GLY A 91 -32.10 14.90 4.43
N VAL A 92 -31.30 15.35 3.48
CA VAL A 92 -30.72 14.50 2.42
C VAL A 92 -29.25 14.25 2.72
N ASN A 93 -28.82 13.00 2.63
CA ASN A 93 -27.43 12.59 2.73
C ASN A 93 -26.86 12.28 1.35
N THR A 94 -25.72 12.88 1.03
CA THR A 94 -25.03 12.70 -0.24
C THR A 94 -23.68 12.06 -0.02
N LYS A 95 -23.29 11.18 -0.95
CA LYS A 95 -21.97 10.54 -0.94
C LYS A 95 -20.95 11.45 -1.64
N TYR A 96 -19.95 11.86 -0.91
CA TYR A 96 -18.80 12.60 -1.44
C TYR A 96 -17.58 11.68 -1.52
N SER A 97 -16.72 11.91 -2.51
CA SER A 97 -15.50 11.15 -2.69
C SER A 97 -14.32 12.05 -2.97
N MET A 98 -13.14 11.61 -2.54
CA MET A 98 -11.87 12.22 -2.88
C MET A 98 -10.83 11.14 -3.20
N SER A 99 -9.82 11.51 -3.95
CA SER A 99 -8.70 10.62 -4.29
C SER A 99 -7.38 11.28 -3.96
N ALA A 100 -6.46 10.50 -3.41
CA ALA A 100 -5.06 10.87 -3.27
C ALA A 100 -4.20 9.78 -3.90
N TYR A 101 -3.17 10.16 -4.67
CA TYR A 101 -2.33 9.19 -5.34
C TYR A 101 -0.92 9.68 -5.56
N ILE A 102 -0.01 8.74 -5.64
CA ILE A 102 1.38 8.94 -5.99
C ILE A 102 1.64 8.23 -7.31
N VAL A 103 2.29 8.92 -8.22
CA VAL A 103 2.78 8.35 -9.48
C VAL A 103 4.29 8.42 -9.47
N VAL A 104 4.92 7.26 -9.59
CA VAL A 104 6.37 7.15 -9.75
C VAL A 104 6.65 6.78 -11.19
N ASP A 105 7.27 7.68 -11.92
CA ASP A 105 7.60 7.53 -13.33
C ASP A 105 9.12 7.37 -13.48
N VAL A 106 9.57 6.18 -13.83
CA VAL A 106 10.99 5.81 -13.88
C VAL A 106 11.36 5.40 -15.30
N PRO A 107 12.52 5.82 -15.83
CA PRO A 107 13.00 5.31 -17.11
C PRO A 107 13.29 3.80 -16.99
N VAL A 108 13.25 3.11 -18.12
CA VAL A 108 13.52 1.66 -18.21
C VAL A 108 14.94 1.33 -17.73
N THR A 109 15.89 2.24 -17.93
CA THR A 109 17.30 2.09 -17.55
C THR A 109 17.81 3.34 -16.85
N GLY A 110 18.82 3.18 -15.99
CA GLY A 110 19.53 4.29 -15.35
C GLY A 110 19.16 4.50 -13.86
N TYR A 111 18.08 3.92 -13.38
CA TYR A 111 17.74 3.91 -11.95
C TYR A 111 17.57 2.49 -11.44
N THR A 112 18.22 2.20 -10.33
CA THR A 112 17.96 0.99 -9.55
C THR A 112 16.68 1.17 -8.72
N VAL A 113 16.08 0.07 -8.27
CA VAL A 113 14.91 0.12 -7.37
C VAL A 113 15.25 0.86 -6.06
N THR A 114 16.47 0.69 -5.57
CA THR A 114 16.95 1.37 -4.35
C THR A 114 17.02 2.88 -4.53
N GLU A 115 17.59 3.35 -5.64
CA GLU A 115 17.65 4.79 -5.94
C GLU A 115 16.27 5.41 -6.14
N ALA A 116 15.40 4.73 -6.87
CA ALA A 116 14.01 5.17 -7.03
C ALA A 116 13.28 5.26 -5.69
N LYS A 117 13.50 4.27 -4.81
CA LYS A 117 12.95 4.29 -3.44
C LYS A 117 13.46 5.48 -2.65
N GLN A 118 14.75 5.79 -2.70
CA GLN A 118 15.33 6.94 -1.99
C GLN A 118 14.69 8.28 -2.42
N VAL A 119 14.40 8.44 -3.70
CA VAL A 119 13.70 9.64 -4.21
C VAL A 119 12.27 9.71 -3.66
N VAL A 120 11.54 8.60 -3.65
CA VAL A 120 10.19 8.55 -3.09
C VAL A 120 10.19 8.78 -1.58
N ASP A 121 11.14 8.19 -0.85
CA ASP A 121 11.31 8.41 0.59
C ASP A 121 11.57 9.90 0.89
N GLY A 122 12.41 10.56 0.08
CA GLY A 122 12.66 12.01 0.19
C GLY A 122 11.40 12.85 -0.05
N LEU A 123 10.59 12.48 -1.04
CA LEU A 123 9.30 13.13 -1.30
C LEU A 123 8.35 12.98 -0.09
N MET A 124 8.22 11.76 0.42
CA MET A 124 7.37 11.49 1.58
C MET A 124 7.84 12.25 2.82
N ALA A 125 9.14 12.22 3.12
CA ALA A 125 9.73 12.97 4.23
C ALA A 125 9.47 14.48 4.11
N THR A 126 9.57 15.02 2.91
CA THR A 126 9.30 16.44 2.64
C THR A 126 7.84 16.81 2.89
N LEU A 127 6.90 15.96 2.46
CA LEU A 127 5.46 16.19 2.63
C LEU A 127 5.02 16.05 4.08
N THR A 128 5.61 15.11 4.83
CA THR A 128 5.23 14.84 6.22
C THR A 128 6.01 15.68 7.24
N ALA A 129 7.03 16.42 6.81
CA ALA A 129 7.81 17.31 7.69
C ALA A 129 6.90 18.35 8.38
N SER A 130 7.27 18.74 9.60
CA SER A 130 6.54 19.75 10.39
C SER A 130 5.05 19.42 10.51
N SER A 131 4.72 18.17 10.88
CA SER A 131 3.33 17.70 11.02
C SER A 131 2.50 17.82 9.74
N GLY A 132 3.14 17.73 8.57
CA GLY A 132 2.47 17.79 7.27
C GLY A 132 2.10 19.21 6.82
N SER A 133 2.86 20.22 7.24
CA SER A 133 2.60 21.62 6.86
C SER A 133 2.48 21.82 5.34
N LYS A 134 3.34 21.16 4.56
CA LYS A 134 3.29 21.24 3.09
C LYS A 134 2.03 20.59 2.50
N ILE A 135 1.51 19.55 3.11
CA ILE A 135 0.23 18.95 2.71
C ILE A 135 -0.89 19.96 2.97
N THR A 136 -0.88 20.64 4.14
CA THR A 136 -1.87 21.66 4.48
C THR A 136 -1.83 22.83 3.49
N GLN A 137 -0.63 23.31 3.17
CA GLN A 137 -0.44 24.38 2.18
C GLN A 137 -0.94 23.98 0.79
N LEU A 138 -0.59 22.79 0.35
CA LEU A 138 -1.07 22.24 -0.93
C LEU A 138 -2.60 22.18 -0.99
N LEU A 139 -3.24 21.69 0.07
CA LEU A 139 -4.70 21.61 0.15
C LEU A 139 -5.35 23.01 0.28
N GLY A 140 -4.63 23.98 0.83
CA GLY A 140 -5.05 25.39 0.90
C GLY A 140 -4.87 26.16 -0.42
N GLY A 141 -4.25 25.54 -1.44
CA GLY A 141 -3.99 26.17 -2.74
C GLY A 141 -2.81 27.13 -2.75
N GLU A 142 -1.91 27.02 -1.78
CA GLU A 142 -0.66 27.78 -1.77
C GLU A 142 0.34 27.20 -2.77
N ASN A 143 1.13 28.04 -3.42
CA ASN A 143 2.16 27.68 -4.42
C ASN A 143 3.47 28.47 -4.22
#